data_e980f783d6b24ee80f179dac994114c8
#
_entry.id   e980f783d6b24ee80f179dac994114c8
#
_cell.length_a   1.000
_cell.length_b   1.000
_cell.length_c   1.000
_cell.angle_alpha   90.00
_cell.angle_beta   90.00
_cell.angle_gamma   90.00
#
_symmetry.space_group_name_H-M   'P 1'
#
loop_
_entity.id
_entity.type
_entity.pdbx_description
1 polymer ?
#
loop_
_entity_poly.entity_id
_entity_poly.type
_entity_poly.pdbx_seq_one_letter_code
_entity_poly.pdbx_strand_id
1 'polypeptide(L)'
;FILSYSTYQFATFGEDYQSKIHNLIVKKVNWDGKGKILDIGTGSGSLIIKLAMTFPKSFLTGIDYWGKNWEYSQDQCQQNAKIEGVSDRVNFLKASAAALPLQDDAFDLVVSCLTFHEVKDTNNKIELIKEAIRVLKPGGEFIFLDLFMDEKIFGDTEEFLNNLEKLDISKLNSYKLAEEMELPKLLLNKKVLGNAMILSGKK
;
A
#
# COMPACT_ATOMS: atom_id res chain seq x y z
N PHE A 1 11.39 24.25 2.60
CA PHE A 1 12.10 23.60 3.74
C PHE A 1 11.46 22.26 4.13
N ILE A 2 10.14 22.20 4.40
CA ILE A 2 9.46 20.94 4.76
C ILE A 2 9.55 19.91 3.63
N LEU A 3 9.31 20.30 2.40
CA LEU A 3 9.39 19.40 1.23
C LEU A 3 10.81 18.85 1.04
N SER A 4 11.82 19.69 1.09
CA SER A 4 13.24 19.28 0.95
C SER A 4 13.67 18.34 2.08
N TYR A 5 13.21 18.59 3.29
CA TYR A 5 13.47 17.71 4.43
C TYR A 5 12.76 16.36 4.28
N SER A 6 11.48 16.36 3.87
CA SER A 6 10.74 15.13 3.64
C SER A 6 11.39 14.29 2.55
N THR A 7 11.81 14.92 1.43
CA THR A 7 12.54 14.22 0.37
C THR A 7 13.81 13.54 0.90
N TYR A 8 14.61 14.24 1.72
CA TYR A 8 15.78 13.64 2.34
C TYR A 8 15.43 12.47 3.28
N GLN A 9 14.38 12.61 4.08
CA GLN A 9 13.96 11.57 5.03
C GLN A 9 13.48 10.29 4.32
N PHE A 10 12.87 10.41 3.14
CA PHE A 10 12.41 9.26 2.36
C PHE A 10 13.47 8.71 1.41
N ALA A 11 14.51 9.46 1.09
CA ALA A 11 15.55 9.03 0.17
C ALA A 11 16.47 7.97 0.79
N THR A 12 16.95 7.05 -0.02
CA THR A 12 17.88 5.97 0.38
C THR A 12 19.23 6.49 0.86
N PHE A 13 19.66 7.68 0.40
CA PHE A 13 20.86 8.36 0.87
C PHE A 13 20.64 9.18 2.17
N GLY A 14 19.40 9.23 2.66
CA GLY A 14 19.01 9.90 3.90
C GLY A 14 18.69 8.89 4.99
N GLU A 15 17.57 9.12 5.68
CA GLU A 15 17.11 8.25 6.79
C GLU A 15 16.32 7.03 6.32
N ASP A 16 15.99 6.94 5.02
CA ASP A 16 15.28 5.83 4.38
C ASP A 16 13.99 5.40 5.10
N TYR A 17 13.16 6.38 5.47
CA TYR A 17 11.86 6.10 6.10
C TYR A 17 10.93 5.30 5.21
N GLN A 18 11.08 5.38 3.88
CA GLN A 18 10.34 4.51 2.97
C GLN A 18 10.61 3.04 3.26
N SER A 19 11.87 2.64 3.35
CA SER A 19 12.24 1.25 3.66
C SER A 19 11.80 0.85 5.07
N LYS A 20 11.92 1.75 6.06
CA LYS A 20 11.44 1.51 7.43
C LYS A 20 9.92 1.24 7.47
N ILE A 21 9.13 2.03 6.72
CA ILE A 21 7.67 1.85 6.57
C ILE A 21 7.36 0.53 5.87
N HIS A 22 8.04 0.21 4.77
CA HIS A 22 7.86 -1.07 4.07
C HIS A 22 8.20 -2.26 4.97
N ASN A 23 9.27 -2.16 5.78
CA ASN A 23 9.62 -3.20 6.76
C ASN A 23 8.51 -3.37 7.82
N LEU A 24 7.89 -2.28 8.27
CA LEU A 24 6.77 -2.33 9.20
C LEU A 24 5.57 -3.04 8.57
N ILE A 25 5.21 -2.72 7.31
CA ILE A 25 4.14 -3.41 6.58
C ILE A 25 4.44 -4.90 6.49
N VAL A 26 5.64 -5.28 6.02
CA VAL A 26 6.05 -6.69 5.91
C VAL A 26 6.01 -7.41 7.25
N LYS A 27 6.44 -6.77 8.34
CA LYS A 27 6.40 -7.33 9.70
C LYS A 27 4.98 -7.58 10.21
N LYS A 28 4.02 -6.79 9.75
CA LYS A 28 2.60 -6.95 10.14
C LYS A 28 1.86 -8.03 9.36
N VAL A 29 2.45 -8.57 8.30
CA VAL A 29 1.90 -9.71 7.56
C VAL A 29 1.93 -10.95 8.44
N ASN A 30 0.75 -11.53 8.68
CA ASN A 30 0.61 -12.77 9.45
C ASN A 30 0.07 -13.90 8.56
N TRP A 31 0.78 -14.16 7.47
CA TRP A 31 0.43 -15.09 6.41
C TRP A 31 1.54 -16.12 6.20
N ASP A 32 1.22 -17.32 5.70
CA ASP A 32 2.17 -18.43 5.56
C ASP A 32 3.15 -18.27 4.38
N GLY A 33 3.03 -17.22 3.60
CA GLY A 33 3.92 -16.87 2.50
C GLY A 33 3.71 -17.70 1.23
N LYS A 34 2.57 -18.36 1.07
CA LYS A 34 2.24 -19.14 -0.13
C LYS A 34 1.01 -18.58 -0.83
N GLY A 35 1.07 -18.42 -2.15
CA GLY A 35 -0.05 -17.96 -2.95
C GLY A 35 0.25 -16.65 -3.68
N LYS A 36 -0.74 -15.78 -3.81
CA LYS A 36 -0.66 -14.57 -4.64
C LYS A 36 -0.75 -13.32 -3.79
N ILE A 37 0.14 -12.37 -4.04
CA ILE A 37 0.17 -11.05 -3.41
C ILE A 37 -0.16 -9.98 -4.45
N LEU A 38 -0.99 -9.01 -4.08
CA LEU A 38 -1.24 -7.80 -4.86
C LEU A 38 -0.69 -6.60 -4.09
N ASP A 39 0.06 -5.74 -4.77
CA ASP A 39 0.50 -4.43 -4.29
C ASP A 39 -0.17 -3.33 -5.13
N ILE A 40 -1.09 -2.58 -4.50
CA ILE A 40 -1.86 -1.51 -5.15
C ILE A 40 -1.13 -0.19 -4.98
N GLY A 41 -0.76 0.44 -6.11
CA GLY A 41 0.07 1.64 -6.13
C GLY A 41 1.54 1.31 -5.89
N THR A 42 2.06 0.34 -6.63
CA THR A 42 3.41 -0.21 -6.43
C THR A 42 4.55 0.80 -6.69
N GLY A 43 4.28 1.93 -7.36
CA GLY A 43 5.23 3.01 -7.62
C GLY A 43 6.47 2.54 -8.37
N SER A 44 7.62 2.52 -7.70
CA SER A 44 8.90 2.00 -8.21
C SER A 44 9.07 0.48 -8.02
N GLY A 45 8.09 -0.20 -7.42
CA GLY A 45 8.15 -1.62 -7.10
C GLY A 45 8.85 -1.95 -5.77
N SER A 46 9.22 -0.96 -4.96
CA SER A 46 10.06 -1.20 -3.78
C SER A 46 9.38 -2.06 -2.70
N LEU A 47 8.08 -1.89 -2.43
CA LEU A 47 7.35 -2.71 -1.47
C LEU A 47 7.14 -4.14 -1.98
N ILE A 48 6.68 -4.30 -3.23
CA ILE A 48 6.39 -5.61 -3.80
C ILE A 48 7.68 -6.46 -3.95
N ILE A 49 8.80 -5.85 -4.30
CA ILE A 49 10.11 -6.53 -4.38
C ILE A 49 10.53 -7.02 -2.99
N LYS A 50 10.39 -6.19 -1.96
CA LYS A 50 10.65 -6.58 -0.57
C LYS A 50 9.77 -7.75 -0.12
N LEU A 51 8.48 -7.74 -0.47
CA LEU A 51 7.56 -8.86 -0.23
C LEU A 51 8.00 -10.12 -0.98
N ALA A 52 8.43 -10.00 -2.24
CA ALA A 52 8.92 -11.13 -3.02
C ALA A 52 10.18 -11.77 -2.41
N MET A 53 11.10 -10.95 -1.89
CA MET A 53 12.29 -11.45 -1.18
C MET A 53 11.92 -12.13 0.14
N THR A 54 10.94 -11.58 0.87
CA THR A 54 10.49 -12.13 2.16
C THR A 54 9.69 -13.43 2.00
N PHE A 55 8.87 -13.53 0.94
CA PHE A 55 7.99 -14.66 0.68
C PHE A 55 8.37 -15.39 -0.63
N PRO A 56 9.44 -16.20 -0.63
CA PRO A 56 10.01 -16.77 -1.86
C PRO A 56 9.10 -17.79 -2.56
N LYS A 57 7.99 -18.21 -1.93
CA LYS A 57 7.02 -19.17 -2.51
C LYS A 57 5.77 -18.50 -3.05
N SER A 58 5.73 -17.16 -3.08
CA SER A 58 4.59 -16.40 -3.58
C SER A 58 4.82 -15.89 -5.00
N PHE A 59 3.70 -15.62 -5.70
CA PHE A 59 3.64 -14.89 -6.97
C PHE A 59 3.02 -13.53 -6.71
N LEU A 60 3.61 -12.48 -7.26
CA LEU A 60 3.23 -11.12 -6.91
C LEU A 60 2.80 -10.33 -8.15
N THR A 61 1.80 -9.50 -7.98
CA THR A 61 1.36 -8.53 -8.99
C THR A 61 1.41 -7.13 -8.38
N GLY A 62 2.19 -6.24 -8.96
CA GLY A 62 2.20 -4.82 -8.64
C GLY A 62 1.36 -4.06 -9.66
N ILE A 63 0.48 -3.20 -9.21
CA ILE A 63 -0.28 -2.33 -10.11
C ILE A 63 -0.03 -0.87 -9.77
N ASP A 64 -0.02 -0.05 -10.82
CA ASP A 64 0.04 1.41 -10.69
C ASP A 64 -0.54 2.05 -11.95
N TYR A 65 -0.92 3.32 -11.86
CA TYR A 65 -1.41 4.06 -13.01
C TYR A 65 -0.28 4.52 -13.93
N TRP A 66 0.93 4.79 -13.41
CA TRP A 66 2.09 5.34 -14.11
C TRP A 66 1.71 6.39 -15.15
N GLY A 67 1.10 7.49 -14.68
CA GLY A 67 0.68 8.60 -15.52
C GLY A 67 1.86 9.35 -16.16
N LYS A 68 1.61 10.15 -17.19
CA LYS A 68 2.65 10.89 -17.95
C LYS A 68 3.56 11.79 -17.09
N ASN A 69 3.07 12.25 -15.93
CA ASN A 69 3.80 13.13 -15.02
C ASN A 69 4.24 12.41 -13.73
N TRP A 70 4.24 11.06 -13.73
CA TRP A 70 4.63 10.26 -12.58
C TRP A 70 6.14 10.06 -12.57
N GLU A 71 6.74 10.05 -11.38
CA GLU A 71 8.20 9.89 -11.24
C GLU A 71 8.66 8.46 -11.57
N TYR A 72 7.77 7.47 -11.52
CA TYR A 72 8.05 6.06 -11.70
C TYR A 72 7.40 5.53 -12.98
N SER A 73 7.95 4.42 -13.50
CA SER A 73 7.43 3.74 -14.68
C SER A 73 7.38 2.22 -14.47
N GLN A 74 6.55 1.56 -15.25
CA GLN A 74 6.47 0.09 -15.26
C GLN A 74 7.82 -0.54 -15.62
N ASP A 75 8.55 0.05 -16.59
CA ASP A 75 9.87 -0.44 -17.01
C ASP A 75 10.89 -0.35 -15.88
N GLN A 76 10.85 0.71 -15.08
CA GLN A 76 11.69 0.84 -13.89
C GLN A 76 11.41 -0.27 -12.87
N CYS A 77 10.14 -0.58 -12.62
CA CYS A 77 9.74 -1.69 -11.72
C CYS A 77 10.29 -3.03 -12.22
N GLN A 78 10.19 -3.30 -13.52
CA GLN A 78 10.72 -4.53 -14.12
C GLN A 78 12.24 -4.61 -13.99
N GLN A 79 12.94 -3.51 -14.20
CA GLN A 79 14.41 -3.44 -14.02
C GLN A 79 14.79 -3.65 -12.55
N ASN A 80 14.11 -3.01 -11.61
CA ASN A 80 14.34 -3.19 -10.19
C ASN A 80 14.11 -4.65 -9.75
N ALA A 81 13.02 -5.28 -10.19
CA ALA A 81 12.75 -6.69 -9.90
C ALA A 81 13.81 -7.64 -10.49
N LYS A 82 14.37 -7.29 -11.66
CA LYS A 82 15.48 -8.06 -12.28
C LYS A 82 16.77 -7.89 -11.50
N ILE A 83 17.11 -6.69 -11.06
CA ILE A 83 18.31 -6.41 -10.25
C ILE A 83 18.25 -7.19 -8.95
N GLU A 84 17.10 -7.24 -8.30
CA GLU A 84 16.88 -7.94 -7.01
C GLU A 84 16.61 -9.46 -7.18
N GLY A 85 16.66 -9.98 -8.42
CA GLY A 85 16.56 -11.40 -8.70
C GLY A 85 15.18 -12.02 -8.43
N VAL A 86 14.10 -11.25 -8.53
CA VAL A 86 12.71 -11.69 -8.26
C VAL A 86 11.78 -11.58 -9.48
N SER A 87 12.32 -11.20 -10.64
CA SER A 87 11.53 -10.92 -11.86
C SER A 87 10.76 -12.15 -12.42
N ASP A 88 11.11 -13.35 -12.03
CA ASP A 88 10.43 -14.59 -12.39
C ASP A 88 9.08 -14.77 -11.66
N ARG A 89 8.86 -14.04 -10.56
CA ARG A 89 7.71 -14.15 -9.68
C ARG A 89 6.92 -12.85 -9.50
N VAL A 90 7.43 -11.74 -10.00
CA VAL A 90 6.80 -10.42 -9.89
C VAL A 90 6.36 -9.94 -11.26
N ASN A 91 5.06 -9.67 -11.39
CA ASN A 91 4.46 -9.08 -12.59
C ASN A 91 4.00 -7.64 -12.29
N PHE A 92 4.04 -6.77 -13.30
CA PHE A 92 3.58 -5.38 -13.18
C PHE A 92 2.50 -5.09 -14.21
N LEU A 93 1.40 -4.50 -13.76
CA LEU A 93 0.23 -4.20 -14.59
C LEU A 93 -0.17 -2.74 -14.43
N LYS A 94 -0.31 -2.02 -15.55
CA LYS A 94 -0.83 -0.67 -15.55
C LYS A 94 -2.35 -0.68 -15.37
N ALA A 95 -2.82 -0.14 -14.23
CA ALA A 95 -4.25 -0.06 -13.92
C ALA A 95 -4.54 1.03 -12.89
N SER A 96 -5.79 1.49 -12.84
CA SER A 96 -6.28 2.34 -11.74
C SER A 96 -6.72 1.48 -10.55
N ALA A 97 -6.42 1.96 -9.35
CA ALA A 97 -6.92 1.34 -8.10
C ALA A 97 -8.45 1.45 -7.95
N ALA A 98 -9.10 2.34 -8.72
CA ALA A 98 -10.57 2.48 -8.71
C ALA A 98 -11.31 1.41 -9.53
N ALA A 99 -10.60 0.70 -10.43
CA ALA A 99 -11.16 -0.34 -11.28
C ALA A 99 -10.05 -1.35 -11.63
N LEU A 100 -9.86 -2.34 -10.79
CA LEU A 100 -8.82 -3.35 -10.97
C LEU A 100 -9.25 -4.36 -12.05
N PRO A 101 -8.47 -4.55 -13.13
CA PRO A 101 -8.76 -5.54 -14.17
C PRO A 101 -8.36 -6.96 -13.69
N LEU A 102 -8.81 -7.31 -12.49
CA LEU A 102 -8.49 -8.53 -11.79
C LEU A 102 -9.78 -9.22 -11.35
N GLN A 103 -9.74 -10.55 -11.31
CA GLN A 103 -10.88 -11.36 -10.86
C GLN A 103 -11.12 -11.20 -9.35
N ASP A 104 -12.37 -11.42 -8.95
CA ASP A 104 -12.73 -11.54 -7.53
C ASP A 104 -11.97 -12.71 -6.92
N ASP A 105 -11.66 -12.61 -5.61
CA ASP A 105 -11.09 -13.70 -4.82
C ASP A 105 -9.80 -14.30 -5.42
N ALA A 106 -8.96 -13.45 -6.04
CA ALA A 106 -7.76 -13.90 -6.75
C ALA A 106 -6.48 -13.92 -5.90
N PHE A 107 -6.43 -13.11 -4.83
CA PHE A 107 -5.21 -12.89 -4.05
C PHE A 107 -5.36 -13.34 -2.59
N ASP A 108 -4.27 -13.86 -2.03
CA ASP A 108 -4.20 -14.31 -0.64
C ASP A 108 -3.79 -13.17 0.30
N LEU A 109 -3.02 -12.19 -0.24
CA LEU A 109 -2.61 -10.97 0.46
C LEU A 109 -2.75 -9.77 -0.48
N VAL A 110 -3.35 -8.68 0.01
CA VAL A 110 -3.40 -7.39 -0.70
C VAL A 110 -2.77 -6.32 0.18
N VAL A 111 -1.80 -5.60 -0.38
CA VAL A 111 -1.13 -4.48 0.30
C VAL A 111 -1.28 -3.19 -0.50
N SER A 112 -1.17 -2.06 0.19
CA SER A 112 -1.06 -0.74 -0.42
C SER A 112 -0.31 0.19 0.54
N CYS A 113 0.52 1.07 0.00
CA CYS A 113 1.29 2.03 0.79
C CYS A 113 1.24 3.42 0.16
N LEU A 114 0.55 4.36 0.82
CA LEU A 114 0.44 5.77 0.44
C LEU A 114 -0.05 5.99 -1.00
N THR A 115 -1.14 5.32 -1.38
CA THR A 115 -1.69 5.31 -2.75
C THR A 115 -3.10 5.87 -2.84
N PHE A 116 -4.02 5.42 -1.98
CA PHE A 116 -5.45 5.71 -2.12
C PHE A 116 -5.78 7.20 -2.04
N HIS A 117 -5.02 7.98 -1.27
CA HIS A 117 -5.20 9.43 -1.18
C HIS A 117 -4.92 10.14 -2.50
N GLU A 118 -4.02 9.60 -3.35
CA GLU A 118 -3.65 10.18 -4.65
C GLU A 118 -4.62 9.82 -5.79
N VAL A 119 -5.44 8.77 -5.64
CA VAL A 119 -6.38 8.33 -6.68
C VAL A 119 -7.47 9.37 -6.90
N LYS A 120 -7.57 9.90 -8.13
CA LYS A 120 -8.51 10.97 -8.51
C LYS A 120 -9.72 10.47 -9.29
N ASP A 121 -9.73 9.19 -9.65
CA ASP A 121 -10.79 8.58 -10.48
C ASP A 121 -12.12 8.44 -9.73
N THR A 122 -12.10 8.55 -8.42
CA THR A 122 -13.30 8.59 -7.56
C THR A 122 -13.14 9.56 -6.40
N ASN A 123 -14.22 10.24 -6.05
CA ASN A 123 -14.29 11.04 -4.83
C ASN A 123 -14.66 10.20 -3.59
N ASN A 124 -15.27 9.02 -3.80
CA ASN A 124 -15.62 8.10 -2.72
C ASN A 124 -14.45 7.12 -2.48
N LYS A 125 -13.62 7.41 -1.47
CA LYS A 125 -12.45 6.60 -1.14
C LYS A 125 -12.77 5.20 -0.59
N ILE A 126 -13.99 4.99 -0.07
CA ILE A 126 -14.46 3.66 0.35
C ILE A 126 -14.50 2.69 -0.84
N GLU A 127 -14.86 3.16 -2.05
CA GLU A 127 -14.89 2.31 -3.24
C GLU A 127 -13.50 1.76 -3.60
N LEU A 128 -12.41 2.48 -3.29
CA LEU A 128 -11.04 1.98 -3.49
C LEU A 128 -10.74 0.78 -2.57
N ILE A 129 -11.14 0.90 -1.31
CA ILE A 129 -10.95 -0.19 -0.34
C ILE A 129 -11.84 -1.38 -0.70
N LYS A 130 -13.10 -1.13 -1.09
CA LYS A 130 -14.03 -2.16 -1.55
C LYS A 130 -13.48 -2.93 -2.75
N GLU A 131 -12.87 -2.23 -3.71
CA GLU A 131 -12.23 -2.83 -4.87
C GLU A 131 -11.02 -3.69 -4.49
N ALA A 132 -10.20 -3.22 -3.53
CA ALA A 132 -9.09 -3.99 -2.98
C ALA A 132 -9.57 -5.25 -2.25
N ILE A 133 -10.67 -5.17 -1.48
CA ILE A 133 -11.28 -6.31 -0.78
C ILE A 133 -11.97 -7.27 -1.77
N ARG A 134 -12.55 -6.78 -2.88
CA ARG A 134 -13.17 -7.63 -3.90
C ARG A 134 -12.19 -8.67 -4.45
N VAL A 135 -10.97 -8.25 -4.75
CA VAL A 135 -9.93 -9.15 -5.33
C VAL A 135 -9.26 -10.05 -4.30
N LEU A 136 -9.45 -9.78 -3.00
CA LEU A 136 -8.94 -10.60 -1.91
C LEU A 136 -9.83 -11.82 -1.71
N LYS A 137 -9.23 -12.99 -1.52
CA LYS A 137 -9.94 -14.25 -1.22
C LYS A 137 -10.62 -14.21 0.14
N PRO A 138 -11.72 -14.96 0.34
CA PRO A 138 -12.23 -15.24 1.67
C PRO A 138 -11.13 -15.80 2.58
N GLY A 139 -10.95 -15.20 3.77
CA GLY A 139 -9.88 -15.51 4.70
C GLY A 139 -8.51 -14.92 4.34
N GLY A 140 -8.37 -14.27 3.18
CA GLY A 140 -7.16 -13.54 2.78
C GLY A 140 -6.89 -12.32 3.65
N GLU A 141 -5.65 -11.88 3.69
CA GLU A 141 -5.21 -10.75 4.52
C GLU A 141 -5.02 -9.48 3.70
N PHE A 142 -5.24 -8.33 4.33
CA PHE A 142 -4.89 -7.05 3.76
C PHE A 142 -4.12 -6.17 4.76
N ILE A 143 -3.22 -5.34 4.22
CA ILE A 143 -2.53 -4.29 4.97
C ILE A 143 -2.44 -3.05 4.09
N PHE A 144 -3.10 -1.98 4.51
CA PHE A 144 -3.10 -0.69 3.84
C PHE A 144 -2.55 0.38 4.76
N LEU A 145 -1.55 1.12 4.31
CA LEU A 145 -1.05 2.31 4.98
C LEU A 145 -1.38 3.51 4.11
N ASP A 146 -2.13 4.45 4.64
CA ASP A 146 -2.46 5.70 3.95
C ASP A 146 -2.81 6.82 4.94
N LEU A 147 -3.08 8.02 4.42
CA LEU A 147 -3.49 9.19 5.19
C LEU A 147 -4.95 9.11 5.66
N PHE A 148 -5.40 7.95 6.14
CA PHE A 148 -6.80 7.66 6.46
C PHE A 148 -7.42 8.58 7.52
N MET A 149 -6.61 9.32 8.29
CA MET A 149 -7.08 10.36 9.21
C MET A 149 -7.11 11.77 8.58
N ASP A 150 -6.89 11.91 7.28
CA ASP A 150 -7.09 13.19 6.60
C ASP A 150 -8.56 13.34 6.18
N GLU A 151 -9.32 14.09 7.01
CA GLU A 151 -10.76 14.27 6.82
C GLU A 151 -11.11 14.96 5.50
N LYS A 152 -10.19 15.71 4.89
CA LYS A 152 -10.42 16.33 3.58
C LYS A 152 -10.43 15.32 2.45
N ILE A 153 -9.78 14.17 2.66
CA ILE A 153 -9.61 13.11 1.65
C ILE A 153 -10.59 11.96 1.92
N PHE A 154 -10.68 11.52 3.18
CA PHE A 154 -11.42 10.32 3.57
C PHE A 154 -12.72 10.61 4.33
N GLY A 155 -13.01 11.89 4.67
CA GLY A 155 -14.13 12.27 5.53
C GLY A 155 -13.82 12.06 7.01
N ASP A 156 -14.85 12.11 7.85
CA ASP A 156 -14.70 11.84 9.28
C ASP A 156 -14.12 10.45 9.51
N THR A 157 -13.08 10.36 10.35
CA THR A 157 -12.31 9.11 10.54
C THR A 157 -13.16 8.00 11.15
N GLU A 158 -14.04 8.33 12.10
CA GLU A 158 -14.90 7.33 12.76
C GLU A 158 -15.96 6.81 11.79
N GLU A 159 -16.60 7.72 11.04
CA GLU A 159 -17.56 7.36 10.00
C GLU A 159 -16.88 6.50 8.90
N PHE A 160 -15.66 6.85 8.49
CA PHE A 160 -14.89 6.08 7.52
C PHE A 160 -14.65 4.65 8.02
N LEU A 161 -14.17 4.46 9.25
CA LEU A 161 -13.93 3.14 9.83
C LEU A 161 -15.23 2.34 9.97
N ASN A 162 -16.32 2.96 10.43
CA ASN A 162 -17.64 2.33 10.52
C ASN A 162 -18.17 1.88 9.13
N ASN A 163 -17.84 2.60 8.07
CA ASN A 163 -18.20 2.21 6.72
C ASN A 163 -17.35 1.03 6.20
N LEU A 164 -16.09 0.92 6.62
CA LEU A 164 -15.25 -0.24 6.30
C LEU A 164 -15.77 -1.53 6.96
N GLU A 165 -16.30 -1.44 8.18
CA GLU A 165 -16.90 -2.59 8.89
C GLU A 165 -18.14 -3.17 8.19
N LYS A 166 -18.76 -2.39 7.29
CA LYS A 166 -19.90 -2.85 6.47
C LYS A 166 -19.47 -3.60 5.20
N LEU A 167 -18.16 -3.58 4.88
CA LEU A 167 -17.62 -4.37 3.79
C LEU A 167 -17.48 -5.84 4.21
N ASP A 168 -17.18 -6.70 3.24
CA ASP A 168 -16.90 -8.13 3.47
C ASP A 168 -15.53 -8.31 4.16
N ILE A 169 -15.43 -7.82 5.40
CA ILE A 169 -14.24 -7.85 6.26
C ILE A 169 -14.61 -8.56 7.56
N SER A 170 -14.00 -9.70 7.80
CA SER A 170 -14.24 -10.50 9.02
C SER A 170 -13.45 -9.99 10.22
N LYS A 171 -12.35 -9.28 10.01
CA LYS A 171 -11.51 -8.66 11.03
C LYS A 171 -10.91 -7.37 10.49
N LEU A 172 -11.08 -6.28 11.25
CA LEU A 172 -10.46 -4.97 10.96
C LEU A 172 -9.67 -4.49 12.18
N ASN A 173 -8.44 -4.06 11.97
CA ASN A 173 -7.64 -3.36 12.97
C ASN A 173 -7.14 -2.05 12.35
N SER A 174 -7.05 -1.01 13.16
CA SER A 174 -6.51 0.29 12.78
C SER A 174 -5.44 0.73 13.77
N TYR A 175 -4.32 1.27 13.26
CA TYR A 175 -3.19 1.73 14.06
C TYR A 175 -2.68 3.06 13.50
N LYS A 176 -2.50 4.07 14.32
CA LYS A 176 -1.80 5.29 13.89
C LYS A 176 -0.33 4.96 13.62
N LEU A 177 0.20 5.40 12.49
CA LEU A 177 1.60 5.12 12.14
C LEU A 177 2.58 5.60 13.21
N ALA A 178 2.30 6.76 13.83
CA ALA A 178 3.12 7.33 14.90
C ALA A 178 3.15 6.51 16.20
N GLU A 179 2.23 5.56 16.40
CA GLU A 179 2.20 4.63 17.52
C GLU A 179 2.98 3.34 17.23
N GLU A 180 3.22 3.06 15.95
CA GLU A 180 3.86 1.83 15.46
C GLU A 180 5.34 2.00 15.14
N MET A 181 5.80 3.24 14.92
CA MET A 181 7.20 3.55 14.67
C MET A 181 7.55 4.98 15.08
N GLU A 182 8.80 5.19 15.49
CA GLU A 182 9.31 6.53 15.76
C GLU A 182 9.43 7.33 14.45
N LEU A 183 8.84 8.52 14.45
CA LEU A 183 8.89 9.46 13.33
C LEU A 183 9.44 10.80 13.78
N PRO A 184 10.32 11.44 13.00
CA PRO A 184 10.74 12.81 13.27
C PRO A 184 9.55 13.78 13.32
N LYS A 185 9.60 14.78 14.18
CA LYS A 185 8.52 15.77 14.35
C LYS A 185 8.01 16.40 13.04
N LEU A 186 8.91 16.61 12.07
CA LEU A 186 8.53 17.18 10.78
C LEU A 186 7.74 16.18 9.90
N LEU A 187 7.99 14.88 10.02
CA LEU A 187 7.17 13.86 9.34
C LEU A 187 5.80 13.68 10.00
N LEU A 188 5.66 14.01 11.28
CA LEU A 188 4.38 14.04 12.00
C LEU A 188 3.47 15.22 11.61
N ASN A 189 3.92 16.08 10.69
CA ASN A 189 3.07 17.10 10.11
C ASN A 189 1.91 16.44 9.36
N LYS A 190 0.67 16.96 9.52
CA LYS A 190 -0.55 16.45 8.84
C LYS A 190 -0.43 16.44 7.31
N LYS A 191 0.44 17.29 6.74
CA LYS A 191 0.71 17.32 5.28
C LYS A 191 1.71 16.25 4.81
N VAL A 192 2.27 15.44 5.71
CA VAL A 192 3.23 14.38 5.40
C VAL A 192 2.69 13.05 5.90
N LEU A 193 3.00 12.64 7.12
CA LEU A 193 2.57 11.36 7.71
C LEU A 193 1.75 11.54 9.01
N GLY A 194 1.46 12.77 9.43
CA GLY A 194 0.73 13.00 10.69
C GLY A 194 -0.71 12.45 10.69
N ASN A 195 -1.29 12.25 9.51
CA ASN A 195 -2.60 11.62 9.33
C ASN A 195 -2.50 10.16 8.85
N ALA A 196 -1.29 9.57 8.88
CA ALA A 196 -1.10 8.20 8.40
C ALA A 196 -1.61 7.16 9.42
N MET A 197 -2.36 6.19 8.90
CA MET A 197 -2.91 5.07 9.65
C MET A 197 -2.67 3.78 8.87
N ILE A 198 -2.44 2.70 9.59
CA ILE A 198 -2.40 1.34 9.03
C ILE A 198 -3.74 0.70 9.30
N LEU A 199 -4.39 0.22 8.25
CA LEU A 199 -5.53 -0.68 8.31
C LEU A 199 -5.04 -2.08 7.99
N SER A 200 -5.40 -3.05 8.80
CA SER A 200 -5.07 -4.46 8.55
C SER A 200 -6.21 -5.37 8.95
N GLY A 201 -6.35 -6.49 8.25
CA GLY A 201 -7.45 -7.38 8.55
C GLY A 201 -7.54 -8.59 7.63
N LYS A 202 -8.73 -9.21 7.64
CA LYS A 202 -9.10 -10.36 6.80
C LYS A 202 -10.45 -10.14 6.15
N LYS A 203 -10.59 -10.64 4.93
CA LYS A 203 -11.88 -10.81 4.28
C LYS A 203 -12.62 -11.99 4.88
#